data_5b7577c58afa4cf9aa201437fdf94f4a
#
_entry.id   5b7577c58afa4cf9aa201437fdf94f4a
#
_cell.length_a   1.000
_cell.length_b   1.000
_cell.length_c   1.000
_cell.angle_alpha   90.00
_cell.angle_beta   90.00
_cell.angle_gamma   90.00
#
_symmetry.space_group_name_H-M   'P 1'
#
loop_
_entity.id
_entity.type
_entity.pdbx_description
1 polymer ?
#
loop_
_entity_poly.entity_id
_entity_poly.type
_entity_poly.pdbx_seq_one_letter_code
_entity_poly.pdbx_strand_id
1 'polypeptide(L)'
;MTGSSIYAQPAYILQHKPYRESSLILEVFTQDFGLLTLLAKGVRKAKSRTAGVLLPFSLLHISYLDRHELKLLLDVELLEQHVLARLSLYCGFYVNELLQRFLQLQDPNPELFVRYQQVLQQLARVQDAEV
;
A
#
# COMPACT_ATOMS: atom_id res chain seq x y z
N MET A 1 20.64 18.07 0.83
CA MET A 1 20.85 16.91 1.70
C MET A 1 20.11 15.71 1.16
N THR A 2 20.82 14.63 0.96
CA THR A 2 20.20 13.41 0.48
C THR A 2 19.40 12.75 1.61
N GLY A 3 18.23 12.24 1.29
CA GLY A 3 17.44 11.50 2.25
C GLY A 3 18.06 10.16 2.61
N SER A 4 17.61 9.58 3.69
CA SER A 4 18.00 8.23 4.10
C SER A 4 17.10 7.19 3.43
N SER A 5 17.61 5.97 3.28
CA SER A 5 16.83 4.85 2.75
C SER A 5 16.21 4.06 3.88
N ILE A 6 14.94 3.70 3.72
CA ILE A 6 14.20 2.81 4.60
C ILE A 6 14.03 1.49 3.85
N TYR A 7 14.34 0.37 4.50
CA TYR A 7 14.33 -0.93 3.85
C TYR A 7 13.28 -1.86 4.45
N ALA A 8 12.64 -2.63 3.58
CA ALA A 8 11.75 -3.73 3.94
C ALA A 8 10.68 -3.35 4.97
N GLN A 9 10.07 -2.19 4.81
CA GLN A 9 9.00 -1.73 5.69
C GLN A 9 7.69 -2.44 5.33
N PRO A 10 7.03 -3.11 6.30
CA PRO A 10 5.71 -3.71 6.03
C PRO A 10 4.70 -2.63 5.69
N ALA A 11 3.94 -2.84 4.63
CA ALA A 11 3.04 -1.81 4.13
C ALA A 11 1.92 -2.39 3.26
N TYR A 12 0.82 -1.64 3.19
CA TYR A 12 -0.29 -1.88 2.27
C TYR A 12 -0.50 -0.64 1.41
N ILE A 13 -0.77 -0.84 0.13
CA ILE A 13 -1.16 0.26 -0.75
C ILE A 13 -2.66 0.49 -0.57
N LEU A 14 -3.05 1.71 -0.22
CA LEU A 14 -4.45 2.07 -0.08
C LEU A 14 -5.04 2.59 -1.39
N GLN A 15 -4.23 3.30 -2.17
CA GLN A 15 -4.64 3.86 -3.45
C GLN A 15 -3.41 4.11 -4.31
N HIS A 16 -3.56 4.02 -5.62
CA HIS A 16 -2.55 4.50 -6.55
C HIS A 16 -3.21 5.30 -7.67
N LYS A 17 -2.46 6.25 -8.22
CA LYS A 17 -2.90 7.10 -9.34
C LYS A 17 -1.80 7.19 -10.37
N PRO A 18 -2.15 7.18 -11.67
CA PRO A 18 -1.16 7.48 -12.70
C PRO A 18 -0.53 8.85 -12.49
N TYR A 19 0.75 8.94 -12.73
CA TYR A 19 1.52 10.17 -12.61
C TYR A 19 2.45 10.32 -13.80
N ARG A 20 2.31 11.41 -14.55
CA ARG A 20 3.04 11.66 -15.79
C ARG A 20 2.86 10.48 -16.76
N GLU A 21 3.89 10.13 -17.55
CA GLU A 21 3.73 9.13 -18.61
C GLU A 21 3.82 7.69 -18.12
N SER A 22 4.67 7.42 -17.14
CA SER A 22 4.97 6.03 -16.79
C SER A 22 5.06 5.74 -15.29
N SER A 23 4.68 6.69 -14.44
CA SER A 23 4.81 6.56 -12.99
C SER A 23 3.47 6.42 -12.30
N LEU A 24 3.51 6.05 -11.02
CA LEU A 24 2.36 6.03 -10.11
C LEU A 24 2.68 6.83 -8.87
N ILE A 25 1.67 7.52 -8.34
CA ILE A 25 1.70 8.04 -6.98
C ILE A 25 0.95 7.05 -6.12
N LEU A 26 1.58 6.62 -5.03
CA LEU A 26 1.04 5.62 -4.12
C LEU A 26 0.70 6.25 -2.78
N GLU A 27 -0.51 5.98 -2.28
CA GLU A 27 -0.86 6.23 -0.88
C GLU A 27 -0.66 4.92 -0.14
N VAL A 28 0.27 4.89 0.81
CA VAL A 28 0.75 3.66 1.44
C VAL A 28 0.60 3.75 2.95
N PHE A 29 0.01 2.73 3.56
CA PHE A 29 -0.10 2.61 5.01
C PHE A 29 1.02 1.68 5.48
N THR A 30 1.99 2.25 6.23
CA THR A 30 3.14 1.50 6.73
C THR A 30 2.99 1.18 8.21
N GLN A 31 3.60 0.08 8.62
CA GLN A 31 3.55 -0.35 10.03
C GLN A 31 4.20 0.65 10.96
N ASP A 32 5.39 1.15 10.62
CA ASP A 32 6.21 1.93 11.54
C ASP A 32 6.23 3.43 11.26
N PHE A 33 5.79 3.87 10.09
CA PHE A 33 5.88 5.29 9.69
C PHE A 33 4.52 5.89 9.31
N GLY A 34 3.44 5.14 9.48
CA GLY A 34 2.09 5.64 9.18
C GLY A 34 1.81 5.75 7.70
N LEU A 35 0.93 6.69 7.35
CA LEU A 35 0.52 6.93 5.98
C LEU A 35 1.60 7.74 5.24
N LEU A 36 2.02 7.24 4.09
CA LEU A 36 3.04 7.88 3.25
C LEU A 36 2.55 8.04 1.83
N THR A 37 3.06 9.06 1.15
CA THR A 37 2.87 9.24 -0.29
C THR A 37 4.21 8.96 -0.98
N LEU A 38 4.22 8.00 -1.90
CA LEU A 38 5.42 7.58 -2.61
C LEU A 38 5.28 7.75 -4.12
N LEU A 39 6.39 8.07 -4.77
CA LEU A 39 6.49 8.02 -6.23
C LEU A 39 7.08 6.68 -6.64
N ALA A 40 6.34 5.93 -7.45
CA ALA A 40 6.83 4.72 -8.09
C ALA A 40 7.18 5.06 -9.53
N LYS A 41 8.44 5.41 -9.76
CA LYS A 41 8.90 5.96 -11.02
C LYS A 41 9.04 4.89 -12.09
N GLY A 42 8.43 5.13 -13.24
CA GLY A 42 8.58 4.27 -14.41
C GLY A 42 7.90 2.91 -14.32
N VAL A 43 7.07 2.65 -13.30
CA VAL A 43 6.49 1.32 -13.08
C VAL A 43 5.41 0.93 -14.08
N ARG A 44 4.83 1.91 -14.81
CA ARG A 44 3.82 1.61 -15.84
C ARG A 44 4.41 1.31 -17.22
N LYS A 45 5.74 1.24 -17.32
CA LYS A 45 6.38 0.83 -18.56
C LYS A 45 6.05 -0.63 -18.88
N ALA A 46 5.95 -0.98 -20.15
CA ALA A 46 5.47 -2.28 -20.62
C ALA A 46 6.25 -3.47 -20.05
N LYS A 47 7.52 -3.30 -19.72
CA LYS A 47 8.37 -4.36 -19.18
C LYS A 47 8.50 -4.35 -17.65
N SER A 48 7.81 -3.45 -16.97
CA SER A 48 7.91 -3.38 -15.51
C SER A 48 7.16 -4.53 -14.85
N ARG A 49 7.85 -5.24 -13.96
CA ARG A 49 7.24 -6.29 -13.14
C ARG A 49 6.66 -5.73 -11.85
N THR A 50 7.14 -4.56 -11.44
CA THR A 50 6.76 -3.94 -10.17
C THR A 50 5.28 -3.59 -10.12
N ALA A 51 4.73 -3.09 -11.23
CA ALA A 51 3.31 -2.70 -11.29
C ALA A 51 2.37 -3.86 -10.92
N GLY A 52 2.75 -5.10 -11.22
CA GLY A 52 1.91 -6.26 -10.95
C GLY A 52 1.74 -6.58 -9.48
N VAL A 53 2.60 -6.07 -8.61
CA VAL A 53 2.50 -6.29 -7.16
C VAL A 53 2.04 -5.05 -6.40
N LEU A 54 1.93 -3.89 -7.06
CA LEU A 54 1.47 -2.65 -6.44
C LEU A 54 -0.05 -2.58 -6.39
N LEU A 55 -0.65 -3.59 -5.78
CA LEU A 55 -2.11 -3.76 -5.72
C LEU A 55 -2.61 -3.58 -4.30
N PRO A 56 -3.86 -3.08 -4.14
CA PRO A 56 -4.46 -3.01 -2.80
C PRO A 56 -4.61 -4.40 -2.21
N PHE A 57 -4.70 -4.46 -0.89
CA PHE A 57 -4.93 -5.67 -0.10
C PHE A 57 -3.78 -6.67 -0.16
N SER A 58 -2.60 -6.23 -0.58
CA SER A 58 -1.38 -7.05 -0.59
C SER A 58 -0.43 -6.52 0.46
N LEU A 59 0.03 -7.41 1.35
CA LEU A 59 1.08 -7.06 2.30
C LEU A 59 2.40 -7.08 1.57
N LEU A 60 3.09 -5.96 1.61
CA LEU A 60 4.34 -5.75 0.92
C LEU A 60 5.45 -5.40 1.90
N HIS A 61 6.69 -5.77 1.57
CA HIS A 61 7.85 -5.07 2.09
C HIS A 61 8.24 -4.02 1.06
N ILE A 62 8.26 -2.76 1.47
CA ILE A 62 8.68 -1.66 0.59
C ILE A 62 9.98 -1.07 1.09
N SER A 63 10.82 -0.67 0.14
CA SER A 63 12.03 0.10 0.44
C SER A 63 11.91 1.42 -0.31
N TYR A 64 12.21 2.51 0.36
CA TYR A 64 12.02 3.83 -0.24
C TYR A 64 13.09 4.81 0.23
N LEU A 65 13.31 5.82 -0.59
CA LEU A 65 14.18 6.94 -0.25
C LEU A 65 13.33 7.99 0.48
N ASP A 66 13.67 8.20 1.76
CA ASP A 66 12.97 9.18 2.61
C ASP A 66 13.57 10.56 2.39
N ARG A 67 12.85 11.40 1.68
CA ARG A 67 13.25 12.76 1.37
C ARG A 67 12.08 13.72 1.56
N HIS A 68 12.38 15.02 1.66
CA HIS A 68 11.42 16.03 2.07
C HIS A 68 10.18 16.14 1.18
N GLU A 69 10.39 16.19 -0.11
CA GLU A 69 9.29 16.46 -1.02
C GLU A 69 8.47 15.21 -1.28
N LEU A 70 8.88 14.42 -2.23
CA LEU A 70 8.17 13.22 -2.63
C LEU A 70 9.08 12.02 -2.41
N LYS A 71 8.68 11.14 -1.49
CA LYS A 71 9.46 9.92 -1.22
C LYS A 71 9.45 9.03 -2.45
N LEU A 72 10.57 8.35 -2.69
CA LEU A 72 10.75 7.55 -3.90
C LEU A 72 10.78 6.07 -3.57
N LEU A 73 9.88 5.30 -4.17
CA LEU A 73 9.91 3.84 -4.05
C LEU A 73 11.16 3.30 -4.74
N LEU A 74 11.94 2.51 -4.01
CA LEU A 74 13.16 1.87 -4.52
C LEU A 74 12.95 0.40 -4.86
N ASP A 75 12.20 -0.32 -4.02
CA ASP A 75 11.98 -1.75 -4.20
C ASP A 75 10.70 -2.19 -3.51
N VAL A 76 10.12 -3.28 -3.96
CA VAL A 76 8.92 -3.86 -3.39
C VAL A 76 8.97 -5.38 -3.46
N GLU A 77 8.57 -6.04 -2.38
CA GLU A 77 8.47 -7.50 -2.31
C GLU A 77 7.07 -7.86 -1.82
N LEU A 78 6.40 -8.74 -2.54
CA LEU A 78 5.09 -9.25 -2.14
C LEU A 78 5.26 -10.33 -1.08
N LEU A 79 4.63 -10.15 0.09
CA LEU A 79 4.65 -11.12 1.17
C LEU A 79 3.39 -11.97 1.21
N GLU A 80 2.23 -11.32 1.13
CA GLU A 80 0.95 -12.01 1.23
C GLU A 80 -0.11 -11.21 0.48
N GLN A 81 -0.96 -11.90 -0.25
CA GLN A 81 -2.06 -11.27 -0.94
C GLN A 81 -3.38 -11.72 -0.32
N HIS A 82 -4.21 -10.75 0.09
CA HIS A 82 -5.57 -11.02 0.54
C HIS A 82 -6.49 -10.91 -0.66
N VAL A 83 -7.06 -12.04 -1.07
CA VAL A 83 -7.92 -12.05 -2.25
C VAL A 83 -9.35 -11.72 -1.83
N LEU A 84 -9.80 -10.54 -2.22
CA LEU A 84 -11.15 -10.05 -1.96
C LEU A 84 -11.93 -10.02 -3.26
N ALA A 85 -13.21 -10.40 -3.19
CA ALA A 85 -14.08 -10.39 -4.35
C ALA A 85 -15.51 -10.04 -3.92
N ARG A 86 -16.33 -9.60 -4.89
CA ARG A 86 -17.73 -9.27 -4.65
C ARG A 86 -17.88 -8.24 -3.54
N LEU A 87 -18.76 -8.49 -2.59
CA LEU A 87 -19.03 -7.57 -1.49
C LEU A 87 -17.79 -7.31 -0.63
N SER A 88 -16.97 -8.33 -0.37
CA SER A 88 -15.73 -8.17 0.39
C SER A 88 -14.78 -7.17 -0.28
N LEU A 89 -14.72 -7.15 -1.60
CA LEU A 89 -13.90 -6.20 -2.33
C LEU A 89 -14.38 -4.76 -2.11
N TYR A 90 -15.69 -4.53 -2.18
CA TYR A 90 -16.25 -3.21 -1.90
C TYR A 90 -15.97 -2.78 -0.47
N CYS A 91 -16.12 -3.71 0.49
CA CYS A 91 -15.82 -3.42 1.89
C CYS A 91 -14.34 -3.04 2.06
N GLY A 92 -13.43 -3.75 1.39
CA GLY A 92 -12.00 -3.44 1.45
C GLY A 92 -11.69 -2.04 0.93
N PHE A 93 -12.24 -1.67 -0.20
CA PHE A 93 -12.06 -0.32 -0.74
C PHE A 93 -12.66 0.75 0.15
N TYR A 94 -13.81 0.47 0.78
CA TYR A 94 -14.41 1.39 1.73
C TYR A 94 -13.50 1.62 2.93
N VAL A 95 -12.93 0.56 3.49
CA VAL A 95 -11.98 0.68 4.61
C VAL A 95 -10.75 1.48 4.19
N ASN A 96 -10.22 1.22 2.99
CA ASN A 96 -9.08 1.99 2.48
C ASN A 96 -9.39 3.48 2.39
N GLU A 97 -10.58 3.82 1.91
CA GLU A 97 -11.01 5.22 1.81
C GLU A 97 -11.12 5.87 3.19
N LEU A 98 -11.67 5.15 4.17
CA LEU A 98 -11.74 5.65 5.55
C LEU A 98 -10.34 5.93 6.10
N LEU A 99 -9.40 5.01 5.90
CA LEU A 99 -8.03 5.21 6.38
C LEU A 99 -7.39 6.44 5.73
N GLN A 100 -7.58 6.63 4.42
CA GLN A 100 -7.05 7.79 3.73
C GLN A 100 -7.62 9.12 4.23
N ARG A 101 -8.89 9.11 4.63
CA ARG A 101 -9.57 10.33 5.12
C ARG A 101 -9.19 10.68 6.56
N PHE A 102 -8.97 9.67 7.41
CA PHE A 102 -8.81 9.90 8.84
C PHE A 102 -7.38 9.81 9.33
N LEU A 103 -6.49 9.14 8.61
CA LEU A 103 -5.09 9.08 8.99
C LEU A 103 -4.36 10.34 8.52
N GLN A 104 -3.43 10.79 9.36
CA GLN A 104 -2.53 11.88 9.00
C GLN A 104 -1.24 11.31 8.44
N LEU A 105 -0.64 12.02 7.48
CA LEU A 105 0.63 11.62 6.91
C LEU A 105 1.71 11.56 7.99
N GLN A 106 2.54 10.51 7.92
CA GLN A 106 3.70 10.33 8.78
C GLN A 106 3.36 10.25 10.27
N ASP A 107 2.15 9.80 10.60
CA ASP A 107 1.73 9.60 11.98
C ASP A 107 1.63 8.08 12.25
N PRO A 108 2.64 7.47 12.88
CA PRO A 108 2.66 6.02 13.08
C PRO A 108 1.50 5.52 13.92
N ASN A 109 0.91 4.42 13.51
CA ASN A 109 -0.15 3.77 14.25
C ASN A 109 -0.04 2.25 14.05
N PRO A 110 0.95 1.60 14.71
CA PRO A 110 1.20 0.17 14.51
C PRO A 110 0.02 -0.70 14.91
N GLU A 111 -0.72 -0.32 15.94
CA GLU A 111 -1.89 -1.08 16.38
C GLU A 111 -2.97 -1.08 15.30
N LEU A 112 -3.24 0.06 14.71
CA LEU A 112 -4.21 0.16 13.62
C LEU A 112 -3.75 -0.64 12.39
N PHE A 113 -2.45 -0.66 12.12
CA PHE A 113 -1.90 -1.46 11.04
C PHE A 113 -2.24 -2.94 11.23
N VAL A 114 -2.04 -3.47 12.43
CA VAL A 114 -2.38 -4.87 12.74
C VAL A 114 -3.88 -5.10 12.62
N ARG A 115 -4.71 -4.17 13.08
CA ARG A 115 -6.17 -4.27 12.96
C ARG A 115 -6.61 -4.29 11.49
N TYR A 116 -6.02 -3.44 10.68
CA TYR A 116 -6.30 -3.42 9.25
C TYR A 116 -5.98 -4.77 8.59
N GLN A 117 -4.84 -5.33 8.92
CA GLN A 117 -4.45 -6.65 8.43
C GLN A 117 -5.46 -7.73 8.84
N GLN A 118 -5.93 -7.69 10.08
CA GLN A 118 -6.95 -8.62 10.56
C GLN A 118 -8.27 -8.47 9.81
N VAL A 119 -8.67 -7.23 9.51
CA VAL A 119 -9.88 -6.96 8.74
C VAL A 119 -9.77 -7.58 7.34
N LEU A 120 -8.64 -7.42 6.67
CA LEU A 120 -8.44 -8.01 5.35
C LEU A 120 -8.50 -9.53 5.39
N GLN A 121 -7.91 -10.15 6.41
CA GLN A 121 -7.98 -11.59 6.61
C GLN A 121 -9.43 -12.06 6.80
N GLN A 122 -10.21 -11.33 7.58
CA GLN A 122 -11.61 -11.64 7.82
C GLN A 122 -12.45 -11.48 6.55
N LEU A 123 -12.23 -10.41 5.80
CA LEU A 123 -12.96 -10.19 4.55
C LEU A 123 -12.70 -11.29 3.53
N ALA A 124 -11.48 -11.78 3.47
CA ALA A 124 -11.14 -12.89 2.58
C ALA A 124 -11.85 -14.18 2.98
N ARG A 125 -11.97 -14.45 4.28
CA ARG A 125 -12.66 -15.65 4.79
C ARG A 125 -14.17 -15.60 4.56
N VAL A 126 -14.79 -14.44 4.76
CA VAL A 126 -16.24 -14.28 4.61
C VAL A 126 -16.68 -14.62 3.20
N GLN A 127 -15.93 -14.19 2.19
CA GLN A 127 -16.29 -14.50 0.81
C GLN A 127 -16.19 -16.01 0.52
N ASP A 128 -15.26 -16.71 1.15
CA ASP A 128 -15.14 -18.18 1.01
C ASP A 128 -16.34 -18.89 1.63
N ALA A 129 -16.86 -18.37 2.73
CA ALA A 129 -18.01 -18.94 3.43
C ALA A 129 -19.34 -18.75 2.70
N GLU A 130 -19.44 -17.81 1.77
CA GLU A 130 -20.65 -17.48 1.03
C GLU A 130 -20.84 -18.32 -0.24
N VAL A 131 -19.93 -19.23 -0.51
CA VAL A 131 -20.01 -20.06 -1.72
C VAL A 131 -21.10 -21.10 -1.65
#